data_f1bbacdaad5417e754c603696d79c889
#
_entry.id   f1bbacdaad5417e754c603696d79c889
#
_cell.length_a   1.000
_cell.length_b   1.000
_cell.length_c   1.000
_cell.angle_alpha   90.00
_cell.angle_beta   90.00
_cell.angle_gamma   90.00
#
_symmetry.space_group_name_H-M   'P 1'
#
loop_
_entity.id
_entity.type
_entity.pdbx_description
1 polymer ?
#
loop_
_entity_poly.entity_id
_entity_poly.type
_entity_poly.pdbx_seq_one_letter_code
_entity_poly.pdbx_strand_id
1 'polypeptide(L)'
;MFGRVSRLLAITGAAALAVTTLVVLTPAQASVDAEVCAVKSKPAGKVLQGYWENWDGASNGVHPPMGWIPITDARIKANGYNVINAAFPVILSDGTAKWEDGMDATVKVATPSEMCAAKDAGATILMSIGGATAGIDLNSATVADRFVATIVPILKKYNFDGIDIDIETGLVGNGNINTLSASQKNLIRIIDGVLAAMPSNFGLTMAPETAYVTGGSVVYGSIWGAYLPVIKKYADNGRLWWLNMQYYNGSMYGCSGDSYQAGTVQGFVAQTNCLDKGLVIQGQTIRVPYDKQAPGLPAQAGAGGGYMAPSLVSQAYRSIPALKGLMTWSINWDGSRNWTFGKNVKSLQGR
;
A
#
# COMPACT_ATOMS: atom_id res chain seq x y z
N MET A 1 -5.91 78.86 80.53
CA MET A 1 -6.26 79.99 79.65
C MET A 1 -6.58 79.46 78.25
N PHE A 2 -7.62 79.85 77.72
CA PHE A 2 -8.35 79.53 76.56
C PHE A 2 -7.56 79.17 75.30
N GLY A 3 -8.01 78.15 74.53
CA GLY A 3 -7.57 77.89 73.22
C GLY A 3 -8.54 76.95 72.43
N ARG A 4 -9.18 77.45 71.47
CA ARG A 4 -10.36 77.02 70.74
C ARG A 4 -10.18 75.65 69.98
N VAL A 5 -11.24 74.91 70.04
CA VAL A 5 -11.51 73.73 69.20
C VAL A 5 -11.87 74.15 67.76
N SER A 6 -11.24 73.60 66.74
CA SER A 6 -11.70 73.69 65.37
C SER A 6 -11.86 72.25 64.79
N ARG A 7 -13.08 71.94 64.47
CA ARG A 7 -13.45 70.68 63.83
C ARG A 7 -13.04 70.70 62.32
N LEU A 8 -12.28 69.74 61.92
CA LEU A 8 -12.07 69.46 60.45
C LEU A 8 -12.93 68.22 60.08
N LEU A 9 -13.78 68.42 59.09
CA LEU A 9 -14.52 67.36 58.42
C LEU A 9 -13.54 66.53 57.63
N ALA A 10 -13.54 65.19 57.81
CA ALA A 10 -12.87 64.26 56.94
C ALA A 10 -13.84 63.78 55.86
N ILE A 11 -13.50 64.11 54.65
CA ILE A 11 -14.17 63.59 53.41
C ILE A 11 -13.48 62.30 53.09
N THR A 12 -14.17 61.19 53.27
CA THR A 12 -13.73 59.83 52.79
C THR A 12 -14.05 59.70 51.30
N GLY A 13 -13.04 59.88 50.50
CA GLY A 13 -13.12 59.55 49.05
C GLY A 13 -12.88 58.02 48.89
N ALA A 14 -13.92 57.32 48.53
CA ALA A 14 -13.79 55.93 48.09
C ALA A 14 -13.18 55.86 46.69
N ALA A 15 -11.91 55.49 46.55
CA ALA A 15 -11.29 55.17 45.28
C ALA A 15 -11.72 53.77 44.85
N ALA A 16 -12.62 53.68 43.88
CA ALA A 16 -12.96 52.42 43.20
C ALA A 16 -11.78 52.02 42.29
N LEU A 17 -11.00 51.00 42.71
CA LEU A 17 -10.07 50.33 41.81
C LEU A 17 -10.88 49.49 40.78
N ALA A 18 -10.95 49.98 39.56
CA ALA A 18 -11.41 49.20 38.44
C ALA A 18 -10.31 48.16 38.06
N VAL A 19 -10.46 46.92 38.50
CA VAL A 19 -9.63 45.81 38.04
C VAL A 19 -10.11 45.44 36.62
N THR A 20 -9.43 45.95 35.61
CA THR A 20 -9.58 45.51 34.22
C THR A 20 -8.89 44.13 34.10
N THR A 21 -9.66 43.04 34.20
CA THR A 21 -9.21 41.70 33.79
C THR A 21 -8.97 41.73 32.29
N LEU A 22 -7.70 41.74 31.91
CA LEU A 22 -7.29 41.48 30.54
C LEU A 22 -7.59 39.98 30.27
N VAL A 23 -8.69 39.67 29.58
CA VAL A 23 -8.94 38.34 29.03
C VAL A 23 -7.97 38.18 27.88
N VAL A 24 -6.83 37.54 28.12
CA VAL A 24 -5.95 37.05 27.03
C VAL A 24 -6.72 35.93 26.35
N LEU A 25 -7.39 36.25 25.27
CA LEU A 25 -7.87 35.25 24.32
C LEU A 25 -6.64 34.55 23.75
N THR A 26 -6.27 33.42 24.32
CA THR A 26 -5.41 32.45 23.64
C THR A 26 -6.13 32.12 22.34
N PRO A 27 -5.47 32.23 21.15
CA PRO A 27 -6.07 31.74 19.94
C PRO A 27 -6.39 30.27 20.20
N ALA A 28 -7.66 29.91 20.09
CA ALA A 28 -8.07 28.52 20.03
C ALA A 28 -7.24 27.91 18.94
N GLN A 29 -6.37 27.01 19.30
CA GLN A 29 -5.64 26.17 18.37
C GLN A 29 -6.75 25.40 17.67
N ALA A 30 -7.13 25.85 16.46
CA ALA A 30 -8.05 25.12 15.61
C ALA A 30 -7.41 23.73 15.51
N SER A 31 -8.03 22.72 16.12
CA SER A 31 -7.77 21.35 15.76
C SER A 31 -8.01 21.33 14.26
N VAL A 32 -6.95 21.16 13.48
CA VAL A 32 -7.09 20.87 12.06
C VAL A 32 -7.80 19.54 12.05
N ASP A 33 -9.15 19.58 11.97
CA ASP A 33 -9.95 18.37 11.79
C ASP A 33 -9.34 17.70 10.57
N ALA A 34 -8.79 16.51 10.76
CA ALA A 34 -8.13 15.78 9.70
C ALA A 34 -9.17 15.63 8.58
N GLU A 35 -8.87 16.17 7.40
CA GLU A 35 -9.77 16.10 6.25
C GLU A 35 -10.18 14.64 6.03
N VAL A 36 -11.47 14.37 5.96
CA VAL A 36 -12.03 13.04 5.77
C VAL A 36 -12.65 12.97 4.38
N CYS A 37 -12.19 12.05 3.57
CA CYS A 37 -12.76 11.76 2.25
C CYS A 37 -13.21 10.31 2.13
N ALA A 38 -14.20 10.07 1.29
CA ALA A 38 -14.82 8.77 1.16
C ALA A 38 -13.83 7.69 0.66
N VAL A 39 -13.98 6.48 1.17
CA VAL A 39 -13.30 5.29 0.64
C VAL A 39 -13.80 5.03 -0.78
N LYS A 40 -12.88 4.95 -1.73
CA LYS A 40 -13.19 4.64 -3.13
C LYS A 40 -13.46 3.15 -3.32
N SER A 41 -14.38 2.86 -4.22
CA SER A 41 -14.62 1.50 -4.69
C SER A 41 -13.55 1.07 -5.72
N LYS A 42 -13.51 -0.23 -5.99
CA LYS A 42 -12.62 -0.80 -7.01
C LYS A 42 -12.74 -0.03 -8.34
N PRO A 43 -11.62 0.43 -8.91
CA PRO A 43 -11.62 1.07 -10.23
C PRO A 43 -12.26 0.15 -11.29
N ALA A 44 -13.23 0.67 -12.04
CA ALA A 44 -13.92 -0.11 -13.08
C ALA A 44 -13.03 -0.39 -14.30
N GLY A 45 -12.25 0.62 -14.75
CA GLY A 45 -11.39 0.54 -15.93
C GLY A 45 -10.05 -0.15 -15.69
N LYS A 46 -9.17 -0.01 -16.68
CA LYS A 46 -7.78 -0.47 -16.58
C LYS A 46 -7.03 0.28 -15.49
N VAL A 47 -6.08 -0.42 -14.85
CA VAL A 47 -5.23 0.16 -13.81
C VAL A 47 -3.76 0.18 -14.25
N LEU A 48 -3.11 1.26 -13.90
CA LEU A 48 -1.66 1.31 -13.75
C LEU A 48 -1.40 1.58 -12.28
N GLN A 49 -1.00 0.53 -11.59
CA GLN A 49 -0.68 0.53 -10.17
C GLN A 49 0.80 0.76 -9.99
N GLY A 50 1.18 1.65 -9.09
CA GLY A 50 2.59 1.88 -8.78
C GLY A 50 2.82 2.04 -7.30
N TYR A 51 3.98 1.58 -6.84
CA TYR A 51 4.43 1.81 -5.48
C TYR A 51 4.96 3.24 -5.35
N TRP A 52 4.40 4.00 -4.43
CA TRP A 52 4.92 5.28 -4.00
C TRP A 52 5.79 5.07 -2.77
N GLU A 53 7.07 5.38 -2.91
CA GLU A 53 8.06 5.23 -1.84
C GLU A 53 7.97 6.41 -0.89
N ASN A 54 7.75 6.16 0.40
CA ASN A 54 7.68 7.19 1.43
C ASN A 54 9.05 7.65 1.95
N TRP A 55 10.15 7.23 1.30
CA TRP A 55 11.53 7.61 1.65
C TRP A 55 12.24 8.31 0.49
N ASP A 56 13.38 8.93 0.78
CA ASP A 56 14.24 9.56 -0.22
C ASP A 56 15.26 8.56 -0.76
N GLY A 57 14.93 7.90 -1.85
CA GLY A 57 15.82 6.95 -2.53
C GLY A 57 16.98 7.61 -3.28
N ALA A 58 16.92 8.92 -3.58
CA ALA A 58 18.05 9.61 -4.19
C ALA A 58 19.20 9.79 -3.19
N SER A 59 18.89 10.06 -1.93
CA SER A 59 19.88 10.28 -0.88
C SER A 59 20.70 9.03 -0.54
N ASN A 60 20.10 7.84 -0.72
CA ASN A 60 20.77 6.56 -0.49
C ASN A 60 21.27 5.89 -1.78
N GLY A 61 21.16 6.57 -2.94
CA GLY A 61 21.63 6.09 -4.22
C GLY A 61 20.78 5.02 -4.89
N VAL A 62 19.57 4.74 -4.39
CA VAL A 62 18.69 3.71 -4.95
C VAL A 62 18.17 4.11 -6.33
N HIS A 63 17.61 5.31 -6.48
CA HIS A 63 17.11 5.80 -7.78
C HIS A 63 17.43 7.29 -8.01
N PRO A 64 18.72 7.68 -8.02
CA PRO A 64 19.07 9.06 -8.32
C PRO A 64 18.65 9.42 -9.78
N PRO A 65 18.22 10.65 -10.07
CA PRO A 65 18.16 11.78 -9.14
C PRO A 65 16.79 11.96 -8.46
N MET A 66 15.87 11.00 -8.53
CA MET A 66 14.53 11.10 -7.94
C MET A 66 14.60 10.82 -6.45
N GLY A 67 14.33 11.84 -5.63
CA GLY A 67 14.18 11.70 -4.19
C GLY A 67 12.73 11.45 -3.77
N TRP A 68 12.39 11.85 -2.55
CA TRP A 68 11.01 11.85 -2.09
C TRP A 68 10.18 12.85 -2.90
N ILE A 69 8.98 12.43 -3.30
CA ILE A 69 7.99 13.28 -3.97
C ILE A 69 6.67 13.22 -3.21
N PRO A 70 5.87 14.30 -3.18
CA PRO A 70 4.54 14.24 -2.56
C PRO A 70 3.62 13.29 -3.33
N ILE A 71 2.73 12.61 -2.62
CA ILE A 71 1.73 11.72 -3.24
C ILE A 71 0.80 12.48 -4.21
N THR A 72 0.71 13.80 -4.04
CA THR A 72 -0.04 14.73 -4.90
C THR A 72 0.73 15.20 -6.13
N ASP A 73 1.95 14.71 -6.36
CA ASP A 73 2.74 15.14 -7.52
C ASP A 73 1.98 14.88 -8.82
N ALA A 74 1.72 15.97 -9.56
CA ALA A 74 0.91 15.91 -10.78
C ALA A 74 1.50 14.99 -11.86
N ARG A 75 2.81 14.72 -11.81
CA ARG A 75 3.49 13.82 -12.74
C ARG A 75 3.03 12.38 -12.58
N ILE A 76 2.61 11.95 -11.39
CA ILE A 76 2.08 10.62 -11.12
C ILE A 76 0.87 10.38 -12.03
N LYS A 77 -0.16 11.22 -11.93
CA LYS A 77 -1.36 11.15 -12.76
C LYS A 77 -1.05 11.38 -14.25
N ALA A 78 -0.22 12.37 -14.56
CA ALA A 78 0.13 12.71 -15.94
C ALA A 78 0.74 11.53 -16.70
N ASN A 79 1.49 10.66 -16.00
CA ASN A 79 2.12 9.47 -16.55
C ASN A 79 1.28 8.18 -16.40
N GLY A 80 0.01 8.32 -16.04
CA GLY A 80 -0.98 7.23 -16.15
C GLY A 80 -1.23 6.45 -14.87
N TYR A 81 -0.56 6.73 -13.78
CA TYR A 81 -0.82 6.06 -12.50
C TYR A 81 -2.17 6.49 -11.94
N ASN A 82 -3.06 5.53 -11.74
CA ASN A 82 -4.39 5.73 -11.16
C ASN A 82 -4.65 4.87 -9.92
N VAL A 83 -3.72 3.96 -9.60
CA VAL A 83 -3.68 3.24 -8.33
C VAL A 83 -2.30 3.40 -7.71
N ILE A 84 -2.25 3.80 -6.46
CA ILE A 84 -1.02 4.07 -5.73
C ILE A 84 -0.96 3.13 -4.52
N ASN A 85 0.10 2.34 -4.43
CA ASN A 85 0.44 1.61 -3.22
C ASN A 85 1.41 2.45 -2.39
N ALA A 86 0.95 2.97 -1.26
CA ALA A 86 1.81 3.70 -0.34
C ALA A 86 2.70 2.71 0.43
N ALA A 87 4.00 2.76 0.21
CA ALA A 87 5.00 1.83 0.71
C ALA A 87 5.97 2.56 1.63
N PHE A 88 6.21 2.11 2.86
CA PHE A 88 5.54 1.09 3.66
C PHE A 88 5.36 1.60 5.09
N PRO A 89 4.40 1.12 5.90
CA PRO A 89 4.40 1.37 7.33
C PRO A 89 5.60 0.65 7.96
N VAL A 90 6.15 1.22 9.03
CA VAL A 90 7.08 0.49 9.90
C VAL A 90 6.29 -0.44 10.81
N ILE A 91 6.73 -1.70 10.90
CA ILE A 91 6.09 -2.71 11.73
C ILE A 91 7.11 -3.15 12.79
N LEU A 92 6.77 -2.92 14.06
CA LEU A 92 7.61 -3.32 15.18
C LEU A 92 7.48 -4.83 15.45
N SER A 93 8.44 -5.38 16.19
CA SER A 93 8.48 -6.81 16.50
C SER A 93 7.24 -7.35 17.26
N ASP A 94 6.54 -6.49 17.97
CA ASP A 94 5.28 -6.83 18.66
C ASP A 94 4.04 -6.74 17.75
N GLY A 95 4.22 -6.35 16.48
CA GLY A 95 3.15 -6.13 15.52
C GLY A 95 2.62 -4.70 15.45
N THR A 96 3.12 -3.77 16.27
CA THR A 96 2.69 -2.37 16.22
C THR A 96 3.07 -1.74 14.89
N ALA A 97 2.09 -1.24 14.16
CA ALA A 97 2.29 -0.47 12.92
C ALA A 97 2.46 1.02 13.22
N LYS A 98 3.36 1.67 12.46
CA LYS A 98 3.58 3.11 12.49
C LYS A 98 3.47 3.69 11.09
N TRP A 99 2.88 4.88 10.99
CA TRP A 99 2.78 5.67 9.77
C TRP A 99 2.90 7.15 10.14
N GLU A 100 4.13 7.64 10.21
CA GLU A 100 4.45 9.00 10.64
C GLU A 100 5.80 9.45 10.04
N ASP A 101 5.99 10.75 9.91
CA ASP A 101 7.27 11.32 9.48
C ASP A 101 8.39 10.91 10.43
N GLY A 102 9.53 10.51 9.86
CA GLY A 102 10.71 10.13 10.64
C GLY A 102 10.59 8.80 11.37
N MET A 103 9.56 7.98 11.11
CA MET A 103 9.47 6.62 11.66
C MET A 103 10.63 5.73 11.22
N ASP A 104 11.29 6.06 10.12
CA ASP A 104 12.57 5.56 9.65
C ASP A 104 13.33 6.68 8.93
N ALA A 105 14.60 6.44 8.58
CA ALA A 105 15.45 7.43 7.92
C ALA A 105 14.84 7.93 6.61
N THR A 106 14.84 9.25 6.43
CA THR A 106 14.29 9.97 5.27
C THR A 106 12.79 9.78 4.99
N VAL A 107 12.07 9.04 5.84
CA VAL A 107 10.65 8.77 5.63
C VAL A 107 9.80 10.01 5.88
N LYS A 108 8.90 10.27 4.93
CA LYS A 108 7.80 11.23 5.05
C LYS A 108 6.52 10.61 4.54
N VAL A 109 5.46 10.75 5.30
CA VAL A 109 4.13 10.26 4.93
C VAL A 109 3.26 11.39 4.40
N ALA A 110 2.31 11.05 3.54
CA ALA A 110 1.31 12.02 3.10
C ALA A 110 0.35 12.34 4.26
N THR A 111 -0.02 13.60 4.38
CA THR A 111 -1.05 14.04 5.34
C THR A 111 -2.44 13.56 4.90
N PRO A 112 -3.45 13.48 5.80
CA PRO A 112 -4.82 13.17 5.42
C PRO A 112 -5.39 14.06 4.31
N SER A 113 -5.06 15.36 4.32
CA SER A 113 -5.44 16.32 3.28
C SER A 113 -4.79 16.01 1.92
N GLU A 114 -3.50 15.70 1.90
CA GLU A 114 -2.80 15.30 0.66
C GLU A 114 -3.37 13.99 0.10
N MET A 115 -3.73 13.06 0.96
CA MET A 115 -4.40 11.82 0.54
C MET A 115 -5.74 12.13 -0.15
N CYS A 116 -6.58 12.98 0.44
CA CYS A 116 -7.83 13.40 -0.18
C CYS A 116 -7.61 14.14 -1.50
N ALA A 117 -6.66 15.07 -1.56
CA ALA A 117 -6.33 15.79 -2.79
C ALA A 117 -5.85 14.85 -3.92
N ALA A 118 -5.02 13.86 -3.62
CA ALA A 118 -4.61 12.85 -4.60
C ALA A 118 -5.80 11.98 -5.07
N LYS A 119 -6.71 11.65 -4.17
CA LYS A 119 -7.93 10.92 -4.50
C LYS A 119 -8.87 11.74 -5.38
N ASP A 120 -9.06 13.01 -5.11
CA ASP A 120 -9.84 13.94 -5.94
C ASP A 120 -9.22 14.11 -7.33
N ALA A 121 -7.89 14.08 -7.41
CA ALA A 121 -7.18 14.06 -8.68
C ALA A 121 -7.36 12.74 -9.45
N GLY A 122 -8.00 11.71 -8.89
CA GLY A 122 -8.36 10.46 -9.55
C GLY A 122 -7.61 9.23 -9.04
N ALA A 123 -6.66 9.35 -8.11
CA ALA A 123 -5.96 8.21 -7.55
C ALA A 123 -6.88 7.36 -6.65
N THR A 124 -6.67 6.05 -6.66
CA THR A 124 -7.09 5.10 -5.62
C THR A 124 -5.86 4.74 -4.83
N ILE A 125 -5.88 4.85 -3.50
CA ILE A 125 -4.67 4.73 -2.69
C ILE A 125 -4.82 3.58 -1.69
N LEU A 126 -3.91 2.60 -1.80
CA LEU A 126 -3.83 1.46 -0.89
C LEU A 126 -2.60 1.58 0.00
N MET A 127 -2.71 1.14 1.25
CA MET A 127 -1.54 0.92 2.11
C MET A 127 -0.93 -0.43 1.75
N SER A 128 0.32 -0.44 1.31
CA SER A 128 1.06 -1.70 1.12
C SER A 128 1.71 -2.15 2.42
N ILE A 129 1.54 -3.42 2.76
CA ILE A 129 1.96 -4.02 4.03
C ILE A 129 3.02 -5.07 3.73
N GLY A 130 4.21 -4.87 4.25
CA GLY A 130 5.34 -5.79 4.05
C GLY A 130 6.49 -5.15 3.29
N GLY A 131 6.81 -5.68 2.13
CA GLY A 131 8.02 -5.39 1.36
C GLY A 131 9.23 -6.20 1.85
N ALA A 132 10.36 -6.06 1.17
CA ALA A 132 11.54 -6.88 1.38
C ALA A 132 12.13 -6.84 2.82
N THR A 133 11.89 -5.75 3.55
CA THR A 133 12.52 -5.52 4.87
C THR A 133 11.54 -5.39 6.03
N ALA A 134 10.24 -5.33 5.77
CA ALA A 134 9.21 -5.05 6.78
C ALA A 134 8.28 -6.25 7.00
N GLY A 135 8.84 -7.37 7.47
CA GLY A 135 8.06 -8.58 7.81
C GLY A 135 7.21 -8.42 9.08
N ILE A 136 6.17 -9.25 9.16
CA ILE A 136 5.36 -9.46 10.37
C ILE A 136 5.66 -10.88 10.86
N ASP A 137 5.81 -11.07 12.18
CA ASP A 137 5.87 -12.43 12.72
C ASP A 137 4.50 -13.12 12.58
N LEU A 138 4.32 -13.81 11.46
CA LEU A 138 3.09 -14.53 11.15
C LEU A 138 2.93 -15.84 11.94
N ASN A 139 3.91 -16.23 12.77
CA ASN A 139 3.75 -17.39 13.67
C ASN A 139 3.02 -17.01 14.97
N SER A 140 2.87 -15.74 15.26
CA SER A 140 2.25 -15.22 16.48
C SER A 140 0.87 -14.62 16.21
N ALA A 141 -0.18 -15.22 16.73
CA ALA A 141 -1.53 -14.66 16.68
C ALA A 141 -1.62 -13.32 17.45
N THR A 142 -0.87 -13.16 18.54
CA THR A 142 -0.82 -11.91 19.33
C THR A 142 -0.21 -10.77 18.51
N VAL A 143 0.84 -11.04 17.74
CA VAL A 143 1.45 -10.06 16.83
C VAL A 143 0.46 -9.69 15.72
N ALA A 144 -0.24 -10.67 15.14
CA ALA A 144 -1.27 -10.42 14.13
C ALA A 144 -2.40 -9.54 14.67
N ASP A 145 -2.89 -9.80 15.89
CA ASP A 145 -3.94 -8.99 16.53
C ASP A 145 -3.46 -7.56 16.83
N ARG A 146 -2.22 -7.43 17.32
CA ARG A 146 -1.61 -6.12 17.58
C ARG A 146 -1.49 -5.32 16.28
N PHE A 147 -1.07 -5.98 15.19
CA PHE A 147 -0.99 -5.33 13.89
C PHE A 147 -2.35 -4.80 13.45
N VAL A 148 -3.40 -5.61 13.49
CA VAL A 148 -4.77 -5.17 13.14
C VAL A 148 -5.21 -4.00 14.01
N ALA A 149 -5.00 -4.08 15.32
CA ALA A 149 -5.40 -3.02 16.25
C ALA A 149 -4.71 -1.67 15.99
N THR A 150 -3.50 -1.69 15.45
CA THR A 150 -2.71 -0.47 15.21
C THR A 150 -2.80 0.03 13.78
N ILE A 151 -2.93 -0.84 12.77
CA ILE A 151 -3.05 -0.42 11.37
C ILE A 151 -4.43 0.16 11.04
N VAL A 152 -5.51 -0.38 11.60
CA VAL A 152 -6.88 0.08 11.30
C VAL A 152 -7.10 1.56 11.62
N PRO A 153 -6.70 2.10 12.79
CA PRO A 153 -6.76 3.54 13.04
C PRO A 153 -5.96 4.38 12.02
N ILE A 154 -4.81 3.89 11.57
CA ILE A 154 -3.99 4.55 10.55
C ILE A 154 -4.74 4.59 9.21
N LEU A 155 -5.28 3.45 8.76
CA LEU A 155 -6.03 3.37 7.51
C LEU A 155 -7.21 4.35 7.49
N LYS A 156 -7.92 4.49 8.60
CA LYS A 156 -9.04 5.43 8.76
C LYS A 156 -8.57 6.88 8.77
N LYS A 157 -7.57 7.20 9.60
CA LYS A 157 -7.04 8.56 9.76
C LYS A 157 -6.51 9.12 8.43
N TYR A 158 -5.83 8.30 7.65
CA TYR A 158 -5.19 8.72 6.41
C TYR A 158 -6.04 8.43 5.15
N ASN A 159 -7.32 8.08 5.31
CA ASN A 159 -8.28 7.93 4.20
C ASN A 159 -7.87 6.92 3.12
N PHE A 160 -7.23 5.81 3.49
CA PHE A 160 -6.89 4.76 2.55
C PHE A 160 -8.13 4.10 1.94
N ASP A 161 -8.03 3.68 0.68
CA ASP A 161 -9.10 3.00 -0.06
C ASP A 161 -9.01 1.48 0.04
N GLY A 162 -7.87 0.96 0.48
CA GLY A 162 -7.63 -0.48 0.58
C GLY A 162 -6.26 -0.80 1.19
N ILE A 163 -5.99 -2.10 1.27
CA ILE A 163 -4.68 -2.65 1.60
C ILE A 163 -4.15 -3.49 0.44
N ASP A 164 -2.85 -3.48 0.30
CA ASP A 164 -2.06 -4.33 -0.57
C ASP A 164 -1.17 -5.24 0.30
N ILE A 165 -1.19 -6.53 0.06
CA ILE A 165 -0.43 -7.51 0.84
C ILE A 165 0.85 -7.86 0.10
N ASP A 166 1.96 -7.31 0.57
CA ASP A 166 3.31 -7.48 0.00
C ASP A 166 4.23 -8.22 0.99
N ILE A 167 3.74 -9.30 1.57
CA ILE A 167 4.49 -10.13 2.51
C ILE A 167 5.45 -11.03 1.73
N GLU A 168 6.74 -10.75 1.86
CA GLU A 168 7.82 -11.46 1.15
C GLU A 168 8.60 -12.43 2.05
N THR A 169 8.34 -12.42 3.35
CA THR A 169 9.01 -13.28 4.33
C THR A 169 8.05 -13.83 5.38
N GLY A 170 8.38 -14.98 5.95
CA GLY A 170 7.64 -15.54 7.08
C GLY A 170 6.33 -16.28 6.73
N LEU A 171 5.86 -16.20 5.49
CA LEU A 171 4.71 -16.98 5.03
C LEU A 171 5.17 -18.32 4.46
N VAL A 172 4.70 -19.42 5.03
CA VAL A 172 5.08 -20.77 4.60
C VAL A 172 3.86 -21.70 4.56
N GLY A 173 3.82 -22.60 3.58
CA GLY A 173 2.89 -23.71 3.53
C GLY A 173 3.46 -24.95 4.23
N ASN A 174 2.60 -25.83 4.71
CA ASN A 174 2.99 -27.07 5.41
C ASN A 174 3.06 -28.31 4.51
N GLY A 175 3.01 -28.14 3.18
CA GLY A 175 3.02 -29.24 2.22
C GLY A 175 1.65 -29.84 1.89
N ASN A 176 0.59 -29.46 2.60
CA ASN A 176 -0.79 -29.83 2.30
C ASN A 176 -1.65 -28.58 2.14
N ILE A 177 -2.13 -28.32 0.91
CA ILE A 177 -2.92 -27.11 0.61
C ILE A 177 -4.28 -27.08 1.32
N ASN A 178 -4.79 -28.24 1.72
CA ASN A 178 -6.07 -28.34 2.44
C ASN A 178 -5.94 -28.02 3.95
N THR A 179 -4.71 -27.80 4.43
CA THR A 179 -4.44 -27.51 5.85
C THR A 179 -3.60 -26.24 5.95
N LEU A 180 -4.17 -25.20 6.50
CA LEU A 180 -3.45 -23.94 6.69
C LEU A 180 -2.35 -24.06 7.76
N SER A 181 -1.17 -23.58 7.45
CA SER A 181 -0.10 -23.36 8.43
C SER A 181 -0.45 -22.27 9.43
N ALA A 182 0.35 -22.11 10.48
CA ALA A 182 0.19 -21.00 11.43
C ALA A 182 0.32 -19.64 10.74
N SER A 183 1.32 -19.47 9.88
CA SER A 183 1.56 -18.21 9.17
C SER A 183 0.43 -17.87 8.20
N GLN A 184 -0.11 -18.85 7.48
CA GLN A 184 -1.27 -18.65 6.61
C GLN A 184 -2.52 -18.27 7.40
N LYS A 185 -2.78 -18.92 8.53
CA LYS A 185 -3.90 -18.58 9.42
C LYS A 185 -3.79 -17.15 9.94
N ASN A 186 -2.60 -16.74 10.35
CA ASN A 186 -2.40 -15.42 10.91
C ASN A 186 -2.43 -14.32 9.82
N LEU A 187 -1.96 -14.59 8.61
CA LEU A 187 -2.14 -13.65 7.50
C LEU A 187 -3.64 -13.47 7.16
N ILE A 188 -4.40 -14.55 7.12
CA ILE A 188 -5.86 -14.50 6.95
C ILE A 188 -6.50 -13.72 8.10
N ARG A 189 -6.06 -13.95 9.35
CA ARG A 189 -6.54 -13.22 10.53
C ARG A 189 -6.32 -11.72 10.39
N ILE A 190 -5.16 -11.29 9.91
CA ILE A 190 -4.85 -9.87 9.63
C ILE A 190 -5.81 -9.32 8.58
N ILE A 191 -5.92 -9.98 7.45
CA ILE A 191 -6.75 -9.50 6.34
C ILE A 191 -8.23 -9.43 6.76
N ASP A 192 -8.76 -10.49 7.36
CA ASP A 192 -10.15 -10.53 7.83
C ASP A 192 -10.41 -9.44 8.88
N GLY A 193 -9.47 -9.24 9.83
CA GLY A 193 -9.60 -8.22 10.86
C GLY A 193 -9.62 -6.80 10.30
N VAL A 194 -8.75 -6.49 9.33
CA VAL A 194 -8.76 -5.20 8.64
C VAL A 194 -10.05 -5.02 7.85
N LEU A 195 -10.43 -6.01 7.02
CA LEU A 195 -11.62 -5.89 6.18
C LEU A 195 -12.92 -5.77 7.00
N ALA A 196 -13.01 -6.42 8.15
CA ALA A 196 -14.14 -6.32 9.05
C ALA A 196 -14.28 -4.94 9.71
N ALA A 197 -13.16 -4.24 9.91
CA ALA A 197 -13.11 -2.93 10.56
C ALA A 197 -13.29 -1.75 9.59
N MET A 198 -13.26 -2.01 8.28
CA MET A 198 -13.33 -1.02 7.22
C MET A 198 -14.65 -1.12 6.43
N PRO A 199 -15.05 -0.09 5.66
CA PRO A 199 -16.23 -0.14 4.81
C PRO A 199 -16.22 -1.32 3.83
N SER A 200 -17.39 -1.81 3.43
CA SER A 200 -17.51 -3.01 2.56
C SER A 200 -16.85 -2.87 1.18
N ASN A 201 -16.70 -1.63 0.70
CA ASN A 201 -16.00 -1.32 -0.56
C ASN A 201 -14.47 -1.15 -0.40
N PHE A 202 -13.93 -1.29 0.81
CA PHE A 202 -12.49 -1.21 1.06
C PHE A 202 -11.74 -2.31 0.31
N GLY A 203 -10.66 -1.93 -0.40
CA GLY A 203 -9.96 -2.78 -1.34
C GLY A 203 -8.98 -3.78 -0.71
N LEU A 204 -8.76 -4.87 -1.44
CA LEU A 204 -7.71 -5.85 -1.15
C LEU A 204 -7.00 -6.21 -2.44
N THR A 205 -5.68 -5.98 -2.49
CA THR A 205 -4.77 -6.48 -3.51
C THR A 205 -3.65 -7.27 -2.86
N MET A 206 -2.95 -8.08 -3.63
CA MET A 206 -1.82 -8.88 -3.14
C MET A 206 -0.70 -8.86 -4.16
N ALA A 207 0.53 -8.66 -3.68
CA ALA A 207 1.76 -8.56 -4.47
C ALA A 207 2.79 -9.67 -4.16
N PRO A 208 2.40 -10.94 -4.12
CA PRO A 208 3.35 -12.01 -3.83
C PRO A 208 4.40 -12.14 -4.92
N GLU A 209 5.59 -12.63 -4.56
CA GLU A 209 6.56 -13.13 -5.51
C GLU A 209 6.06 -14.42 -6.19
N THR A 210 6.60 -14.73 -7.37
CA THR A 210 6.16 -15.86 -8.20
C THR A 210 6.30 -17.21 -7.52
N ALA A 211 7.36 -17.43 -6.74
CA ALA A 211 7.56 -18.67 -5.98
C ALA A 211 6.39 -18.94 -5.02
N TYR A 212 5.85 -17.91 -4.39
CA TYR A 212 4.75 -18.04 -3.44
C TYR A 212 3.38 -18.33 -4.08
N VAL A 213 3.27 -18.26 -5.39
CA VAL A 213 2.02 -18.51 -6.13
C VAL A 213 2.22 -19.63 -7.14
N THR A 214 2.60 -19.29 -8.38
CA THR A 214 2.74 -20.27 -9.48
C THR A 214 3.92 -21.21 -9.27
N GLY A 215 4.92 -20.86 -8.47
CA GLY A 215 5.94 -21.78 -8.00
C GLY A 215 5.39 -23.01 -7.29
N GLY A 216 4.16 -22.93 -6.76
CA GLY A 216 3.42 -24.08 -6.23
C GLY A 216 3.15 -25.19 -7.24
N SER A 217 3.24 -24.90 -8.55
CA SER A 217 3.17 -25.91 -9.62
C SER A 217 4.38 -26.84 -9.67
N VAL A 218 5.52 -26.39 -9.16
CA VAL A 218 6.76 -27.17 -9.07
C VAL A 218 6.71 -28.08 -7.83
N VAL A 219 6.42 -27.48 -6.68
CA VAL A 219 6.27 -28.17 -5.39
C VAL A 219 5.38 -27.30 -4.50
N TYR A 220 4.54 -27.91 -3.68
CA TYR A 220 3.77 -27.18 -2.68
C TYR A 220 4.32 -27.39 -1.28
N GLY A 221 4.67 -26.29 -0.60
CA GLY A 221 5.19 -26.28 0.76
C GLY A 221 6.34 -25.28 0.96
N SER A 222 6.69 -24.97 2.20
CA SER A 222 7.58 -23.85 2.51
C SER A 222 7.09 -22.55 1.84
N ILE A 223 7.93 -21.81 1.14
CA ILE A 223 7.51 -20.61 0.40
C ILE A 223 6.71 -20.94 -0.87
N TRP A 224 6.92 -22.14 -1.45
CA TRP A 224 6.36 -22.54 -2.73
C TRP A 224 4.84 -22.67 -2.67
N GLY A 225 4.14 -21.76 -3.31
CA GLY A 225 2.69 -21.72 -3.31
C GLY A 225 2.05 -21.27 -1.98
N ALA A 226 2.81 -20.70 -1.04
CA ALA A 226 2.31 -20.37 0.29
C ALA A 226 1.16 -19.36 0.29
N TYR A 227 1.06 -18.48 -0.72
CA TYR A 227 -0.08 -17.59 -0.89
C TYR A 227 -1.33 -18.26 -1.45
N LEU A 228 -1.24 -19.43 -2.07
CA LEU A 228 -2.36 -20.02 -2.81
C LEU A 228 -3.65 -20.19 -1.99
N PRO A 229 -3.63 -20.68 -0.75
CA PRO A 229 -4.86 -20.78 0.05
C PRO A 229 -5.46 -19.41 0.40
N VAL A 230 -4.59 -18.41 0.59
CA VAL A 230 -5.01 -17.02 0.90
C VAL A 230 -5.66 -16.39 -0.33
N ILE A 231 -5.01 -16.48 -1.50
CA ILE A 231 -5.55 -16.00 -2.78
C ILE A 231 -6.90 -16.68 -3.06
N LYS A 232 -6.96 -18.01 -2.93
CA LYS A 232 -8.20 -18.76 -3.17
C LYS A 232 -9.35 -18.24 -2.31
N LYS A 233 -9.13 -18.07 -1.00
CA LYS A 233 -10.16 -17.56 -0.09
C LYS A 233 -10.78 -16.25 -0.56
N TYR A 234 -9.92 -15.27 -0.92
CA TYR A 234 -10.40 -13.93 -1.27
C TYR A 234 -10.81 -13.78 -2.73
N ALA A 235 -10.34 -14.64 -3.62
CA ALA A 235 -10.84 -14.76 -4.97
C ALA A 235 -12.25 -15.36 -4.98
N ASP A 236 -12.46 -16.47 -4.25
CA ASP A 236 -13.74 -17.18 -4.19
C ASP A 236 -14.85 -16.38 -3.50
N ASN A 237 -14.53 -15.61 -2.46
CA ASN A 237 -15.50 -14.77 -1.76
C ASN A 237 -15.69 -13.37 -2.38
N GLY A 238 -14.99 -13.08 -3.49
CA GLY A 238 -15.13 -11.83 -4.23
C GLY A 238 -14.42 -10.62 -3.61
N ARG A 239 -13.69 -10.77 -2.51
CA ARG A 239 -13.01 -9.66 -1.82
C ARG A 239 -11.71 -9.24 -2.48
N LEU A 240 -11.03 -10.13 -3.21
CA LEU A 240 -9.84 -9.79 -3.97
C LEU A 240 -10.19 -8.85 -5.14
N TRP A 241 -9.67 -7.64 -5.11
CA TRP A 241 -9.79 -6.72 -6.22
C TRP A 241 -9.01 -7.24 -7.42
N TRP A 242 -7.71 -7.47 -7.23
CA TRP A 242 -6.82 -8.14 -8.19
C TRP A 242 -5.53 -8.60 -7.51
N LEU A 243 -4.84 -9.48 -8.19
CA LEU A 243 -3.50 -9.94 -7.86
C LEU A 243 -2.48 -9.13 -8.68
N ASN A 244 -1.59 -8.42 -7.99
CA ASN A 244 -0.49 -7.66 -8.58
C ASN A 244 0.85 -8.36 -8.33
N MET A 245 0.92 -9.65 -8.68
CA MET A 245 2.06 -10.52 -8.44
C MET A 245 3.34 -9.96 -9.06
N GLN A 246 4.47 -10.09 -8.36
CA GLN A 246 5.78 -9.61 -8.78
C GLN A 246 6.39 -10.55 -9.83
N TYR A 247 6.38 -10.14 -11.11
CA TYR A 247 6.98 -10.90 -12.22
C TYR A 247 8.46 -10.55 -12.41
N TYR A 248 9.19 -10.43 -11.31
CA TYR A 248 10.60 -10.05 -11.27
C TYR A 248 11.31 -10.68 -10.06
N ASN A 249 12.63 -10.56 -9.97
CA ASN A 249 13.51 -11.11 -8.93
C ASN A 249 13.58 -12.63 -8.85
N GLY A 250 12.68 -13.37 -9.49
CA GLY A 250 12.64 -14.82 -9.49
C GLY A 250 12.20 -15.37 -10.84
N SER A 251 12.19 -16.70 -10.99
CA SER A 251 11.63 -17.35 -12.17
C SER A 251 10.13 -17.15 -12.25
N MET A 252 9.57 -17.18 -13.45
CA MET A 252 8.14 -17.26 -13.70
C MET A 252 7.75 -18.73 -13.95
N TYR A 253 6.57 -19.14 -13.52
CA TYR A 253 6.15 -20.56 -13.60
C TYR A 253 4.80 -20.69 -14.29
N GLY A 254 4.71 -21.69 -15.18
CA GLY A 254 3.44 -22.14 -15.75
C GLY A 254 2.72 -23.12 -14.80
N CYS A 255 1.62 -23.70 -15.30
CA CYS A 255 0.79 -24.59 -14.48
C CYS A 255 1.34 -26.04 -14.34
N SER A 256 2.34 -26.40 -15.13
CA SER A 256 2.86 -27.76 -15.22
C SER A 256 4.26 -27.93 -14.62
N GLY A 257 4.69 -27.00 -13.77
CA GLY A 257 6.04 -26.95 -13.20
C GLY A 257 7.09 -26.42 -14.18
N ASP A 258 6.67 -25.99 -15.34
CA ASP A 258 7.50 -25.31 -16.33
C ASP A 258 7.95 -23.94 -15.82
N SER A 259 9.22 -23.61 -16.03
CA SER A 259 9.80 -22.35 -15.57
C SER A 259 10.39 -21.53 -16.70
N TYR A 260 10.35 -20.20 -16.51
CA TYR A 260 10.82 -19.22 -17.46
C TYR A 260 11.64 -18.16 -16.74
N GLN A 261 12.58 -17.54 -17.43
CA GLN A 261 13.31 -16.40 -16.88
C GLN A 261 12.40 -15.19 -16.72
N ALA A 262 12.57 -14.45 -15.62
CA ALA A 262 11.95 -13.15 -15.45
C ALA A 262 12.39 -12.20 -16.59
N GLY A 263 11.51 -11.26 -16.97
CA GLY A 263 11.78 -10.32 -18.05
C GLY A 263 11.53 -10.87 -19.47
N THR A 264 10.93 -12.06 -19.59
CA THR A 264 10.56 -12.64 -20.88
C THR A 264 9.06 -12.56 -21.14
N VAL A 265 8.68 -12.27 -22.38
CA VAL A 265 7.26 -12.27 -22.81
C VAL A 265 6.65 -13.65 -22.64
N GLN A 266 7.41 -14.70 -22.96
CA GLN A 266 6.94 -16.08 -22.84
C GLN A 266 6.57 -16.42 -21.41
N GLY A 267 7.43 -16.10 -20.43
CA GLY A 267 7.16 -16.35 -19.02
C GLY A 267 5.99 -15.52 -18.50
N PHE A 268 5.92 -14.24 -18.90
CA PHE A 268 4.78 -13.39 -18.57
C PHE A 268 3.45 -14.02 -19.01
N VAL A 269 3.38 -14.46 -20.27
CA VAL A 269 2.17 -15.05 -20.84
C VAL A 269 1.85 -16.39 -20.19
N ALA A 270 2.84 -17.27 -20.02
CA ALA A 270 2.64 -18.60 -19.43
C ALA A 270 2.08 -18.52 -18.00
N GLN A 271 2.68 -17.68 -17.17
CA GLN A 271 2.28 -17.49 -15.77
C GLN A 271 0.89 -16.85 -15.65
N THR A 272 0.61 -15.82 -16.43
CA THR A 272 -0.69 -15.14 -16.47
C THR A 272 -1.80 -16.07 -16.93
N ASN A 273 -1.56 -16.84 -17.98
CA ASN A 273 -2.50 -17.84 -18.50
C ASN A 273 -2.75 -18.97 -17.49
N CYS A 274 -1.73 -19.38 -16.76
CA CYS A 274 -1.89 -20.39 -15.71
C CYS A 274 -2.93 -19.97 -14.68
N LEU A 275 -2.83 -18.76 -14.18
CA LEU A 275 -3.77 -18.23 -13.18
C LEU A 275 -5.18 -18.03 -13.73
N ASP A 276 -5.33 -17.61 -14.99
CA ASP A 276 -6.66 -17.48 -15.61
C ASP A 276 -7.35 -18.82 -15.83
N LYS A 277 -6.60 -19.82 -16.27
CA LYS A 277 -7.11 -21.18 -16.43
C LYS A 277 -7.42 -21.88 -15.12
N GLY A 278 -6.67 -21.54 -14.09
CA GLY A 278 -6.72 -22.15 -12.77
C GLY A 278 -5.56 -23.13 -12.52
N LEU A 279 -4.75 -22.78 -11.53
CA LEU A 279 -3.67 -23.64 -11.03
C LEU A 279 -4.25 -24.72 -10.13
N VAL A 280 -4.00 -25.99 -10.43
CA VAL A 280 -4.49 -27.14 -9.66
C VAL A 280 -3.37 -27.69 -8.79
N ILE A 281 -3.54 -27.63 -7.46
CA ILE A 281 -2.62 -28.18 -6.46
C ILE A 281 -3.38 -29.11 -5.54
N GLN A 282 -2.99 -30.39 -5.50
CA GLN A 282 -3.59 -31.41 -4.61
C GLN A 282 -5.14 -31.41 -4.63
N GLY A 283 -5.72 -31.24 -5.83
CA GLY A 283 -7.16 -31.22 -6.04
C GLY A 283 -7.85 -29.87 -5.79
N GLN A 284 -7.13 -28.86 -5.32
CA GLN A 284 -7.65 -27.49 -5.19
C GLN A 284 -7.33 -26.69 -6.46
N THR A 285 -8.34 -26.00 -7.00
CA THR A 285 -8.16 -25.08 -8.13
C THR A 285 -8.12 -23.64 -7.62
N ILE A 286 -7.05 -22.95 -7.93
CA ILE A 286 -6.86 -21.54 -7.62
C ILE A 286 -6.91 -20.77 -8.95
N ARG A 287 -7.99 -19.99 -9.13
CA ARG A 287 -8.21 -19.22 -10.35
C ARG A 287 -8.24 -17.72 -10.08
N VAL A 288 -7.47 -16.97 -10.84
CA VAL A 288 -7.51 -15.52 -10.88
C VAL A 288 -7.70 -15.11 -12.34
N PRO A 289 -8.91 -14.70 -12.75
CA PRO A 289 -9.19 -14.29 -14.14
C PRO A 289 -8.33 -13.10 -14.57
N TYR A 290 -8.13 -12.91 -15.87
CA TYR A 290 -7.33 -11.81 -16.41
C TYR A 290 -7.77 -10.42 -15.91
N ASP A 291 -9.08 -10.18 -15.79
CA ASP A 291 -9.63 -8.93 -15.28
C ASP A 291 -9.44 -8.72 -13.76
N LYS A 292 -8.80 -9.69 -13.12
CA LYS A 292 -8.30 -9.65 -11.73
C LYS A 292 -6.79 -9.87 -11.63
N GLN A 293 -6.05 -9.63 -12.70
CA GLN A 293 -4.59 -9.68 -12.71
C GLN A 293 -4.00 -8.34 -13.18
N ALA A 294 -3.06 -7.82 -12.41
CA ALA A 294 -2.24 -6.65 -12.76
C ALA A 294 -0.76 -6.98 -12.54
N PRO A 295 -0.15 -7.83 -13.40
CA PRO A 295 1.23 -8.28 -13.23
C PRO A 295 2.20 -7.13 -12.98
N GLY A 296 3.12 -7.32 -12.02
CA GLY A 296 4.12 -6.35 -11.62
C GLY A 296 5.43 -6.52 -12.39
N LEU A 297 5.98 -5.41 -12.85
CA LEU A 297 7.24 -5.36 -13.57
C LEU A 297 8.14 -4.26 -13.00
N PRO A 298 9.48 -4.41 -13.04
CA PRO A 298 10.39 -3.33 -12.68
C PRO A 298 10.19 -2.12 -13.59
N ALA A 299 10.07 -0.93 -13.02
CA ALA A 299 9.92 0.30 -13.81
C ALA A 299 11.15 0.60 -14.67
N GLN A 300 12.33 0.22 -14.16
CA GLN A 300 13.63 0.50 -14.75
C GLN A 300 14.62 -0.65 -14.51
N ALA A 301 15.68 -0.68 -15.29
CA ALA A 301 16.84 -1.49 -14.96
C ALA A 301 17.41 -1.05 -13.60
N GLY A 302 17.57 -1.99 -12.68
CA GLY A 302 17.97 -1.74 -11.28
C GLY A 302 16.81 -1.75 -10.28
N ALA A 303 15.58 -1.55 -10.72
CA ALA A 303 14.40 -1.64 -9.85
C ALA A 303 14.02 -3.09 -9.47
N GLY A 304 14.58 -4.07 -10.14
CA GLY A 304 14.41 -5.49 -9.90
C GLY A 304 15.05 -6.32 -11.00
N GLY A 305 15.33 -7.58 -10.70
CA GLY A 305 15.84 -8.55 -11.68
C GLY A 305 14.74 -8.95 -12.69
N GLY A 306 15.08 -9.02 -13.99
CA GLY A 306 14.10 -9.33 -15.02
C GLY A 306 13.40 -8.10 -15.59
N TYR A 307 14.11 -6.98 -15.67
CA TYR A 307 13.61 -5.78 -16.34
C TYR A 307 13.20 -6.08 -17.80
N MET A 308 12.05 -5.57 -18.21
CA MET A 308 11.54 -5.64 -19.57
C MET A 308 11.61 -4.25 -20.21
N ALA A 309 12.29 -4.15 -21.36
CA ALA A 309 12.27 -2.93 -22.17
C ALA A 309 10.82 -2.58 -22.58
N PRO A 310 10.49 -1.30 -22.83
CA PRO A 310 9.14 -0.88 -23.19
C PRO A 310 8.48 -1.66 -24.34
N SER A 311 9.27 -2.08 -25.33
CA SER A 311 8.78 -2.91 -26.45
C SER A 311 8.32 -4.30 -25.99
N LEU A 312 9.05 -4.92 -25.06
CA LEU A 312 8.69 -6.24 -24.50
C LEU A 312 7.48 -6.12 -23.57
N VAL A 313 7.39 -5.05 -22.77
CA VAL A 313 6.18 -4.75 -21.97
C VAL A 313 4.97 -4.61 -22.87
N SER A 314 5.13 -3.88 -23.98
CA SER A 314 4.05 -3.70 -24.97
C SER A 314 3.63 -5.01 -25.62
N GLN A 315 4.58 -5.86 -25.98
CA GLN A 315 4.31 -7.19 -26.55
C GLN A 315 3.57 -8.08 -25.54
N ALA A 316 4.05 -8.16 -24.32
CA ALA A 316 3.44 -8.95 -23.25
C ALA A 316 2.00 -8.49 -22.95
N TYR A 317 1.80 -7.19 -22.76
CA TYR A 317 0.49 -6.63 -22.44
C TYR A 317 -0.53 -6.83 -23.58
N ARG A 318 -0.12 -6.62 -24.85
CA ARG A 318 -0.99 -6.83 -26.01
C ARG A 318 -1.35 -8.28 -26.25
N SER A 319 -0.54 -9.23 -25.77
CA SER A 319 -0.85 -10.66 -25.84
C SER A 319 -2.04 -11.05 -24.98
N ILE A 320 -2.37 -10.25 -23.94
CA ILE A 320 -3.48 -10.53 -23.02
C ILE A 320 -4.26 -9.23 -22.76
N PRO A 321 -5.05 -8.75 -23.72
CA PRO A 321 -5.75 -7.46 -23.61
C PRO A 321 -6.83 -7.44 -22.52
N ALA A 322 -7.24 -8.61 -22.01
CA ALA A 322 -8.21 -8.74 -20.94
C ALA A 322 -7.65 -8.41 -19.54
N LEU A 323 -6.32 -8.28 -19.38
CA LEU A 323 -5.72 -7.94 -18.08
C LEU A 323 -6.36 -6.72 -17.43
N LYS A 324 -6.50 -6.76 -16.11
CA LYS A 324 -6.92 -5.59 -15.30
C LYS A 324 -5.99 -4.41 -15.52
N GLY A 325 -4.70 -4.67 -15.64
CA GLY A 325 -3.70 -3.66 -15.86
C GLY A 325 -2.29 -4.18 -15.64
N LEU A 326 -1.41 -3.29 -15.25
CA LEU A 326 -0.05 -3.60 -14.81
C LEU A 326 0.25 -2.89 -13.49
N MET A 327 1.21 -3.45 -12.76
CA MET A 327 1.81 -2.84 -11.58
C MET A 327 3.29 -2.58 -11.83
N THR A 328 3.90 -1.66 -11.09
CA THR A 328 5.35 -1.47 -11.13
C THR A 328 5.95 -1.14 -9.77
N TRP A 329 7.13 -1.67 -9.53
CA TRP A 329 8.10 -1.19 -8.57
C TRP A 329 9.07 -0.29 -9.33
N SER A 330 9.07 1.01 -9.19
CA SER A 330 8.17 1.85 -8.43
C SER A 330 7.86 3.14 -9.21
N ILE A 331 6.95 3.96 -8.71
CA ILE A 331 6.70 5.32 -9.22
C ILE A 331 7.98 6.15 -9.18
N ASN A 332 8.74 6.07 -8.07
CA ASN A 332 9.98 6.83 -7.88
C ASN A 332 11.07 6.34 -8.85
N TRP A 333 11.20 5.03 -9.06
CA TRP A 333 12.09 4.48 -10.08
C TRP A 333 11.72 4.94 -11.49
N ASP A 334 10.44 4.92 -11.83
CA ASP A 334 9.97 5.39 -13.15
C ASP A 334 10.24 6.88 -13.33
N GLY A 335 9.93 7.68 -12.30
CA GLY A 335 10.23 9.11 -12.29
C GLY A 335 11.72 9.43 -12.48
N SER A 336 12.63 8.62 -11.95
CA SER A 336 14.08 8.77 -12.11
C SER A 336 14.56 8.58 -13.55
N ARG A 337 13.74 8.00 -14.42
CA ARG A 337 14.02 7.71 -15.83
C ARG A 337 12.93 8.23 -16.75
N ASN A 338 12.51 9.47 -16.53
CA ASN A 338 11.58 10.21 -17.39
C ASN A 338 10.19 9.57 -17.57
N TRP A 339 9.74 8.77 -16.60
CA TRP A 339 8.41 8.15 -16.61
C TRP A 339 8.18 7.21 -17.81
N THR A 340 9.21 6.52 -18.22
CA THR A 340 9.18 5.67 -19.43
C THR A 340 8.16 4.56 -19.31
N PHE A 341 8.10 3.88 -18.15
CA PHE A 341 7.15 2.80 -17.91
C PHE A 341 5.71 3.33 -17.90
N GLY A 342 5.44 4.36 -17.11
CA GLY A 342 4.11 4.94 -16.99
C GLY A 342 3.56 5.44 -18.32
N LYS A 343 4.35 6.21 -19.07
CA LYS A 343 3.99 6.69 -20.42
C LYS A 343 3.64 5.55 -21.37
N ASN A 344 4.46 4.50 -21.40
CA ASN A 344 4.23 3.33 -22.24
C ASN A 344 2.91 2.63 -21.88
N VAL A 345 2.70 2.32 -20.60
CA VAL A 345 1.48 1.62 -20.16
C VAL A 345 0.24 2.49 -20.34
N LYS A 346 0.32 3.79 -20.05
CA LYS A 346 -0.76 4.75 -20.31
C LYS A 346 -1.20 4.70 -21.77
N SER A 347 -0.24 4.74 -22.71
CA SER A 347 -0.51 4.63 -24.15
C SER A 347 -1.14 3.29 -24.53
N LEU A 348 -0.64 2.18 -23.98
CA LEU A 348 -1.19 0.84 -24.22
C LEU A 348 -2.64 0.70 -23.73
N GLN A 349 -3.01 1.44 -22.70
CA GLN A 349 -4.36 1.47 -22.13
C GLN A 349 -5.28 2.49 -22.81
N GLY A 350 -4.80 3.25 -23.79
CA GLY A 350 -5.57 4.26 -24.50
C GLY A 350 -5.97 5.47 -23.64
N ARG A 351 -5.12 5.85 -22.67
CA ARG A 351 -5.37 6.92 -21.71
C ARG A 351 -4.45 8.11 -21.89
#